data_784e103f30e86700445edcab1c8e6dfe
#
_entry.id   784e103f30e86700445edcab1c8e6dfe
#
_cell.length_a   1.000
_cell.length_b   1.000
_cell.length_c   1.000
_cell.angle_alpha   90.00
_cell.angle_beta   90.00
_cell.angle_gamma   90.00
#
_symmetry.space_group_name_H-M   'P 1'
#
loop_
_entity.id
_entity.type
_entity.pdbx_description
1 polymer ?
#
loop_
_entity_poly.entity_id
_entity_poly.type
_entity_poly.pdbx_seq_one_letter_code
_entity_poly.pdbx_strand_id
1 'polypeptide(L)'
;MSIFVTGDIHASYDIAKISESCFDTTGLTKDDYVIVCGDFGLVWNNTASEQYWLRWLDARPFTTLFVDGNHEGFALLNSLPETTWNGGRVHQVANSVFHLQRGQMFDIDGYRIFTMGGAASSQYDREHRVLGETWFTEEVPNEQERATAIETLDQAGWNCDLVITHCAPTSAAKGISKHTDRLEIHPMDEYTDWLQTIQDRLTYTHWFCGHYHIDAQIQENTTALYNRIAMLKEPESANDAKGSDASTLPYQLLAEAAKEPKHEITDYATDLDDQDSLE
;
A
#
# COMPACT_ATOMS: atom_id res chain seq x y z
N MET A 1 -2.72 13.21 -16.12
CA MET A 1 -3.00 12.49 -14.84
C MET A 1 -1.80 11.62 -14.54
N SER A 2 -1.34 11.60 -13.31
CA SER A 2 -0.15 10.83 -12.93
C SER A 2 -0.49 9.90 -11.76
N ILE A 3 0.05 8.68 -11.76
CA ILE A 3 -0.09 7.73 -10.66
C ILE A 3 1.28 7.49 -10.06
N PHE A 4 1.35 7.66 -8.75
CA PHE A 4 2.53 7.40 -7.94
C PHE A 4 2.22 6.26 -6.96
N VAL A 5 3.19 5.39 -6.71
CA VAL A 5 3.05 4.27 -5.78
C VAL A 5 4.20 4.33 -4.77
N THR A 6 3.90 4.13 -3.49
CA THR A 6 4.89 4.08 -2.41
C THR A 6 4.52 2.99 -1.41
N GLY A 7 5.46 2.62 -0.54
CA GLY A 7 5.22 1.70 0.57
C GLY A 7 4.64 2.37 1.81
N ASP A 8 4.72 1.68 2.89
CA ASP A 8 4.21 1.91 4.24
C ASP A 8 4.38 3.35 4.73
N ILE A 9 3.34 3.96 5.28
CA ILE A 9 3.39 5.34 5.82
C ILE A 9 3.51 5.35 7.35
N HIS A 10 2.98 4.34 8.05
CA HIS A 10 2.99 4.25 9.53
C HIS A 10 2.56 5.57 10.19
N ALA A 11 1.39 6.07 9.81
CA ALA A 11 0.86 7.33 10.33
C ALA A 11 1.86 8.49 10.17
N SER A 12 2.25 9.14 11.26
CA SER A 12 3.14 10.30 11.26
C SER A 12 4.62 9.95 11.05
N TYR A 13 5.01 8.66 11.10
CA TYR A 13 6.43 8.27 11.05
C TYR A 13 7.04 8.47 9.66
N ASP A 14 6.36 8.00 8.62
CA ASP A 14 6.90 7.96 7.27
C ASP A 14 6.13 8.83 6.27
N ILE A 15 5.08 9.52 6.70
CA ILE A 15 4.22 10.35 5.84
C ILE A 15 4.98 11.50 5.17
N ALA A 16 6.09 11.95 5.76
CA ALA A 16 6.92 13.04 5.23
C ALA A 16 7.44 12.74 3.81
N LYS A 17 7.59 11.48 3.42
CA LYS A 17 8.07 11.10 2.08
C LYS A 17 7.15 11.55 0.95
N ILE A 18 5.86 11.77 1.22
CA ILE A 18 4.89 12.30 0.26
C ILE A 18 4.61 13.80 0.46
N SER A 19 5.47 14.50 1.23
CA SER A 19 5.42 15.94 1.37
C SER A 19 6.11 16.66 0.21
N GLU A 20 5.83 17.95 0.05
CA GLU A 20 6.43 18.80 -1.00
C GLU A 20 7.95 18.94 -0.89
N SER A 21 8.54 18.69 0.29
CA SER A 21 10.00 18.70 0.49
C SER A 21 10.69 17.42 -0.03
N CYS A 22 9.95 16.33 -0.13
CA CYS A 22 10.47 15.02 -0.51
C CYS A 22 10.07 14.57 -1.90
N PHE A 23 8.99 15.14 -2.41
CA PHE A 23 8.33 14.72 -3.64
C PHE A 23 7.81 15.95 -4.38
N ASP A 24 8.23 16.11 -5.64
CA ASP A 24 7.79 17.25 -6.45
C ASP A 24 6.30 17.12 -6.77
N THR A 25 5.51 17.98 -6.15
CA THR A 25 4.06 18.06 -6.35
C THR A 25 3.63 19.19 -7.27
N THR A 26 4.59 19.86 -7.92
CA THR A 26 4.30 21.00 -8.81
C THR A 26 3.42 20.60 -9.98
N GLY A 27 2.28 21.25 -10.11
CA GLY A 27 1.33 21.00 -11.19
C GLY A 27 0.40 19.81 -10.97
N LEU A 28 0.54 19.06 -9.87
CA LEU A 28 -0.41 18.02 -9.52
C LEU A 28 -1.77 18.59 -9.13
N THR A 29 -2.81 17.82 -9.33
CA THR A 29 -4.20 18.12 -9.03
C THR A 29 -4.85 16.95 -8.31
N LYS A 30 -6.09 17.08 -7.86
CA LYS A 30 -6.84 15.98 -7.25
C LYS A 30 -7.12 14.79 -8.20
N ASP A 31 -6.86 14.97 -9.48
CA ASP A 31 -6.91 13.88 -10.47
C ASP A 31 -5.58 13.12 -10.59
N ASP A 32 -4.54 13.54 -9.85
CA ASP A 32 -3.29 12.80 -9.72
C ASP A 32 -3.34 11.98 -8.41
N TYR A 33 -2.78 10.77 -8.42
CA TYR A 33 -2.97 9.79 -7.34
C TYR A 33 -1.65 9.36 -6.72
N VAL A 34 -1.63 9.26 -5.39
CA VAL A 34 -0.56 8.58 -4.62
C VAL A 34 -1.16 7.35 -3.98
N ILE A 35 -0.70 6.16 -4.37
CA ILE A 35 -1.15 4.87 -3.86
C ILE A 35 -0.14 4.36 -2.83
N VAL A 36 -0.61 4.06 -1.62
CA VAL A 36 0.18 3.50 -0.52
C VAL A 36 -0.06 2.00 -0.43
N CYS A 37 1.01 1.21 -0.45
CA CYS A 37 0.97 -0.24 -0.41
C CYS A 37 0.80 -0.81 1.02
N GLY A 38 -0.14 -0.28 1.78
CA GLY A 38 -0.47 -0.75 3.13
C GLY A 38 0.26 -0.02 4.26
N ASP A 39 -0.03 -0.41 5.48
CA ASP A 39 0.46 0.20 6.71
C ASP A 39 0.28 1.73 6.69
N PHE A 40 -0.95 2.13 6.41
CA PHE A 40 -1.33 3.54 6.36
C PHE A 40 -1.37 4.14 7.77
N GLY A 41 -1.97 3.45 8.73
CA GLY A 41 -1.89 3.73 10.16
C GLY A 41 -2.63 4.99 10.64
N LEU A 42 -3.35 5.72 9.76
CA LEU A 42 -4.06 6.96 10.12
C LEU A 42 -5.55 6.78 10.39
N VAL A 43 -6.03 5.54 10.46
CA VAL A 43 -7.42 5.20 10.78
C VAL A 43 -7.41 4.18 11.90
N TRP A 44 -7.08 4.61 13.11
CA TRP A 44 -6.92 3.71 14.26
C TRP A 44 -7.95 3.98 15.36
N ASN A 45 -7.85 5.11 16.03
CA ASN A 45 -8.68 5.49 17.18
C ASN A 45 -9.36 6.85 17.03
N ASN A 46 -9.31 7.44 15.84
CA ASN A 46 -9.88 8.77 15.57
C ASN A 46 -9.30 9.88 16.47
N THR A 47 -8.01 9.80 16.78
CA THR A 47 -7.30 10.76 17.63
C THR A 47 -7.16 12.13 16.95
N ALA A 48 -6.85 13.16 17.76
CA ALA A 48 -6.56 14.50 17.23
C ALA A 48 -5.38 14.51 16.25
N SER A 49 -4.37 13.67 16.49
CA SER A 49 -3.21 13.48 15.60
C SER A 49 -3.62 12.87 14.27
N GLU A 50 -4.38 11.77 14.26
CA GLU A 50 -4.90 11.17 13.02
C GLU A 50 -5.74 12.17 12.22
N GLN A 51 -6.64 12.89 12.89
CA GLN A 51 -7.45 13.94 12.26
C GLN A 51 -6.63 15.09 11.70
N TYR A 52 -5.52 15.44 12.33
CA TYR A 52 -4.58 16.44 11.79
C TYR A 52 -3.95 15.92 10.49
N TRP A 53 -3.41 14.69 10.47
CA TRP A 53 -2.75 14.13 9.31
C TRP A 53 -3.71 13.83 8.16
N LEU A 54 -4.93 13.40 8.44
CA LEU A 54 -5.97 13.23 7.41
C LEU A 54 -6.33 14.57 6.75
N ARG A 55 -6.46 15.67 7.53
CA ARG A 55 -6.64 17.02 6.96
C ARG A 55 -5.42 17.48 6.18
N TRP A 56 -4.22 17.13 6.64
CA TRP A 56 -2.98 17.42 5.93
C TRP A 56 -2.96 16.73 4.56
N LEU A 57 -3.33 15.47 4.48
CA LEU A 57 -3.48 14.71 3.22
C LEU A 57 -4.56 15.33 2.32
N ASP A 58 -5.70 15.70 2.87
CA ASP A 58 -6.77 16.36 2.14
C ASP A 58 -6.33 17.70 1.52
N ALA A 59 -5.38 18.38 2.15
CA ALA A 59 -4.82 19.63 1.64
C ALA A 59 -3.74 19.42 0.56
N ARG A 60 -3.25 18.18 0.32
CA ARG A 60 -2.28 17.92 -0.75
C ARG A 60 -2.91 18.13 -2.13
N PRO A 61 -2.14 18.47 -3.17
CA PRO A 61 -2.69 18.68 -4.50
C PRO A 61 -3.15 17.38 -5.19
N PHE A 62 -2.84 16.21 -4.66
CA PHE A 62 -3.22 14.90 -5.18
C PHE A 62 -4.30 14.22 -4.31
N THR A 63 -4.86 13.11 -4.80
CA THR A 63 -5.71 12.19 -4.05
C THR A 63 -4.86 11.04 -3.51
N THR A 64 -5.03 10.71 -2.24
CA THR A 64 -4.34 9.59 -1.58
C THR A 64 -5.23 8.34 -1.61
N LEU A 65 -4.68 7.25 -2.11
CA LEU A 65 -5.28 5.92 -2.13
C LEU A 65 -4.40 5.00 -1.29
N PHE A 66 -4.99 4.04 -0.59
CA PHE A 66 -4.20 3.03 0.11
C PHE A 66 -4.92 1.68 0.16
N VAL A 67 -4.16 0.60 0.16
CA VAL A 67 -4.64 -0.70 0.64
C VAL A 67 -4.30 -0.82 2.12
N ASP A 68 -4.98 -1.67 2.85
CA ASP A 68 -4.64 -1.92 4.25
C ASP A 68 -3.38 -2.81 4.37
N GLY A 69 -2.65 -2.64 5.46
CA GLY A 69 -1.54 -3.50 5.87
C GLY A 69 -1.88 -4.29 7.14
N ASN A 70 -0.86 -4.66 7.91
CA ASN A 70 -1.07 -5.27 9.24
C ASN A 70 -1.08 -4.22 10.37
N HIS A 71 -0.64 -3.00 10.09
CA HIS A 71 -0.68 -1.87 11.04
C HIS A 71 -1.87 -0.95 10.76
N GLU A 72 -3.10 -1.49 10.91
CA GLU A 72 -4.35 -0.74 10.74
C GLU A 72 -5.29 -0.93 11.92
N GLY A 73 -6.04 0.10 12.26
CA GLY A 73 -7.14 0.03 13.22
C GLY A 73 -8.39 -0.55 12.58
N PHE A 74 -8.44 -1.85 12.35
CA PHE A 74 -9.49 -2.52 11.59
C PHE A 74 -10.89 -2.28 12.13
N ALA A 75 -11.05 -2.12 13.46
CA ALA A 75 -12.35 -1.82 14.05
C ALA A 75 -12.93 -0.50 13.53
N LEU A 76 -12.10 0.55 13.43
CA LEU A 76 -12.52 1.84 12.88
C LEU A 76 -12.60 1.78 11.35
N LEU A 77 -11.58 1.26 10.68
CA LEU A 77 -11.51 1.20 9.22
C LEU A 77 -12.73 0.47 8.62
N ASN A 78 -13.10 -0.69 9.19
CA ASN A 78 -14.23 -1.48 8.73
C ASN A 78 -15.60 -0.88 9.15
N SER A 79 -15.64 0.10 10.05
CA SER A 79 -16.86 0.83 10.41
C SER A 79 -17.21 1.98 9.47
N LEU A 80 -16.27 2.38 8.62
CA LEU A 80 -16.47 3.48 7.67
C LEU A 80 -17.49 3.10 6.59
N PRO A 81 -18.30 4.07 6.10
CA PRO A 81 -19.24 3.81 5.04
C PRO A 81 -18.55 3.35 3.75
N GLU A 82 -19.07 2.27 3.17
CA GLU A 82 -18.64 1.81 1.84
C GLU A 82 -19.26 2.68 0.75
N THR A 83 -18.48 2.94 -0.28
CA THR A 83 -18.97 3.55 -1.53
C THR A 83 -18.26 2.93 -2.73
N THR A 84 -18.78 3.21 -3.93
CA THR A 84 -18.13 2.79 -5.18
C THR A 84 -17.34 3.95 -5.78
N TRP A 85 -16.09 3.70 -6.15
CA TRP A 85 -15.20 4.67 -6.79
C TRP A 85 -14.38 3.98 -7.87
N ASN A 86 -14.34 4.53 -9.07
CA ASN A 86 -13.59 4.01 -10.21
C ASN A 86 -13.71 2.48 -10.44
N GLY A 87 -14.94 1.95 -10.30
CA GLY A 87 -15.25 0.54 -10.56
C GLY A 87 -15.15 -0.39 -9.35
N GLY A 88 -14.45 -0.02 -8.29
CA GLY A 88 -14.28 -0.82 -7.07
C GLY A 88 -14.95 -0.21 -5.84
N ARG A 89 -15.02 -0.99 -4.77
CA ARG A 89 -15.51 -0.55 -3.45
C ARG A 89 -14.37 0.09 -2.66
N VAL A 90 -14.69 1.19 -1.97
CA VAL A 90 -13.76 1.93 -1.13
C VAL A 90 -14.43 2.33 0.18
N HIS A 91 -13.60 2.57 1.22
CA HIS A 91 -14.00 3.43 2.33
C HIS A 91 -13.49 4.84 2.06
N GLN A 92 -14.37 5.83 2.09
CA GLN A 92 -13.96 7.23 2.02
C GLN A 92 -13.54 7.70 3.41
N VAL A 93 -12.23 7.84 3.61
CA VAL A 93 -11.63 8.22 4.91
C VAL A 93 -11.67 9.74 5.10
N ALA A 94 -11.39 10.49 4.03
CA ALA A 94 -11.50 11.94 3.97
C ALA A 94 -11.94 12.37 2.57
N ASN A 95 -12.02 13.69 2.25
CA ASN A 95 -12.54 14.12 0.94
C ASN A 95 -11.71 13.58 -0.23
N SER A 96 -10.38 13.48 -0.04
CA SER A 96 -9.44 12.98 -1.06
C SER A 96 -8.50 11.88 -0.50
N VAL A 97 -9.00 11.08 0.44
CA VAL A 97 -8.29 9.92 1.00
C VAL A 97 -9.23 8.72 0.97
N PHE A 98 -8.84 7.66 0.24
CA PHE A 98 -9.67 6.48 0.04
C PHE A 98 -8.91 5.20 0.36
N HIS A 99 -9.54 4.34 1.17
CA HIS A 99 -9.10 2.96 1.36
C HIS A 99 -9.68 2.11 0.23
N LEU A 100 -8.80 1.54 -0.58
CA LEU A 100 -9.15 0.59 -1.64
C LEU A 100 -9.38 -0.78 -1.01
N GLN A 101 -10.64 -1.24 -1.00
CA GLN A 101 -10.98 -2.50 -0.34
C GLN A 101 -10.31 -3.70 -1.01
N ARG A 102 -10.20 -4.77 -0.25
CA ARG A 102 -9.61 -6.03 -0.67
C ARG A 102 -10.38 -6.69 -1.81
N GLY A 103 -9.66 -7.27 -2.75
CA GLY A 103 -10.24 -8.04 -3.85
C GLY A 103 -11.03 -7.21 -4.84
N GLN A 104 -10.68 -5.93 -5.03
CA GLN A 104 -11.34 -5.05 -5.98
C GLN A 104 -10.50 -4.78 -7.22
N MET A 105 -11.17 -4.38 -8.30
CA MET A 105 -10.55 -3.88 -9.53
C MET A 105 -10.94 -2.43 -9.73
N PHE A 106 -9.96 -1.58 -9.99
CA PHE A 106 -10.16 -0.15 -10.21
C PHE A 106 -9.69 0.24 -11.60
N ASP A 107 -10.43 1.13 -12.28
CA ASP A 107 -10.01 1.77 -13.53
C ASP A 107 -9.52 3.19 -13.22
N ILE A 108 -8.21 3.38 -13.15
CA ILE A 108 -7.59 4.65 -12.79
C ILE A 108 -6.66 5.09 -13.93
N ASP A 109 -6.97 6.20 -14.59
CA ASP A 109 -6.16 6.79 -15.67
C ASP A 109 -5.77 5.79 -16.78
N GLY A 110 -6.71 4.90 -17.14
CA GLY A 110 -6.49 3.88 -18.15
C GLY A 110 -5.76 2.61 -17.66
N TYR A 111 -5.35 2.58 -16.39
CA TYR A 111 -4.84 1.36 -15.75
C TYR A 111 -5.95 0.59 -15.07
N ARG A 112 -5.99 -0.72 -15.29
CA ARG A 112 -6.77 -1.67 -14.51
C ARG A 112 -5.91 -2.15 -13.35
N ILE A 113 -6.27 -1.76 -12.13
CA ILE A 113 -5.50 -1.99 -10.91
C ILE A 113 -6.26 -2.96 -10.00
N PHE A 114 -5.69 -4.14 -9.78
CA PHE A 114 -6.20 -5.07 -8.77
C PHE A 114 -5.58 -4.79 -7.40
N THR A 115 -6.41 -4.77 -6.36
CA THR A 115 -5.98 -4.48 -4.99
C THR A 115 -6.28 -5.62 -4.04
N MET A 116 -5.31 -5.93 -3.16
CA MET A 116 -5.49 -6.93 -2.11
C MET A 116 -4.60 -6.58 -0.92
N GLY A 117 -5.15 -5.93 0.09
CA GLY A 117 -4.44 -5.55 1.32
C GLY A 117 -4.16 -6.74 2.24
N GLY A 118 -3.58 -6.42 3.38
CA GLY A 118 -3.30 -7.35 4.47
C GLY A 118 -1.93 -8.00 4.42
N ALA A 119 -1.45 -8.36 5.61
CA ALA A 119 -0.29 -9.21 5.85
C ALA A 119 -0.37 -9.76 7.29
N ALA A 120 0.32 -10.85 7.57
CA ALA A 120 0.42 -11.33 8.94
C ALA A 120 1.51 -10.58 9.71
N SER A 121 1.19 -10.07 10.89
CA SER A 121 2.16 -9.50 11.83
C SER A 121 3.20 -10.55 12.23
N SER A 122 4.41 -10.07 12.55
CA SER A 122 5.49 -10.91 13.03
C SER A 122 5.10 -11.65 14.32
N GLN A 123 5.83 -12.73 14.63
CA GLN A 123 5.62 -13.41 15.92
C GLN A 123 5.88 -12.46 17.09
N TYR A 124 6.90 -11.61 16.97
CA TYR A 124 7.23 -10.61 17.99
C TYR A 124 6.05 -9.66 18.23
N ASP A 125 5.45 -9.12 17.17
CA ASP A 125 4.30 -8.22 17.30
C ASP A 125 3.12 -8.90 18.00
N ARG A 126 2.79 -10.14 17.60
CA ARG A 126 1.69 -10.89 18.23
C ARG A 126 1.91 -11.21 19.70
N GLU A 127 3.17 -11.36 20.13
CA GLU A 127 3.53 -11.61 21.53
C GLU A 127 3.53 -10.34 22.39
N HIS A 128 3.74 -9.15 21.78
CA HIS A 128 3.90 -7.89 22.50
C HIS A 128 2.73 -6.92 22.30
N ARG A 129 1.78 -7.24 21.44
CA ARG A 129 0.59 -6.43 21.17
C ARG A 129 -0.66 -7.07 21.76
N VAL A 130 -1.70 -6.27 21.95
CA VAL A 130 -2.98 -6.69 22.54
C VAL A 130 -3.98 -6.97 21.44
N LEU A 131 -4.50 -8.19 21.39
CA LEU A 131 -5.52 -8.61 20.43
C LEU A 131 -6.80 -7.76 20.59
N GLY A 132 -7.25 -7.18 19.48
CA GLY A 132 -8.43 -6.31 19.42
C GLY A 132 -8.17 -4.85 19.80
N GLU A 133 -6.92 -4.49 20.15
CA GLU A 133 -6.52 -3.13 20.49
C GLU A 133 -5.36 -2.64 19.62
N THR A 134 -4.24 -3.36 19.66
CA THR A 134 -3.02 -3.01 18.91
C THR A 134 -2.61 -4.09 17.91
N TRP A 135 -3.29 -5.22 17.88
CA TRP A 135 -3.20 -6.29 16.89
C TRP A 135 -4.58 -6.86 16.59
N PHE A 136 -4.85 -7.22 15.36
CA PHE A 136 -6.15 -7.69 14.91
C PHE A 136 -6.01 -8.94 14.03
N THR A 137 -6.94 -9.89 14.16
CA THR A 137 -7.00 -11.07 13.27
C THR A 137 -7.38 -10.69 11.85
N GLU A 138 -8.02 -9.56 11.67
CA GLU A 138 -8.44 -8.95 10.40
C GLU A 138 -7.27 -8.47 9.56
N GLU A 139 -6.04 -8.42 10.11
CA GLU A 139 -4.83 -8.09 9.33
C GLU A 139 -4.61 -9.07 8.16
N VAL A 140 -5.08 -10.32 8.29
CA VAL A 140 -5.05 -11.32 7.22
C VAL A 140 -6.43 -11.44 6.59
N PRO A 141 -6.55 -11.39 5.25
CA PRO A 141 -7.83 -11.52 4.57
C PRO A 141 -8.56 -12.82 4.90
N ASN A 142 -9.83 -12.69 5.25
CA ASN A 142 -10.70 -13.83 5.53
C ASN A 142 -11.16 -14.56 4.25
N GLU A 143 -11.86 -15.69 4.40
CA GLU A 143 -12.33 -16.51 3.27
C GLU A 143 -13.28 -15.75 2.34
N GLN A 144 -14.13 -14.86 2.87
CA GLN A 144 -15.07 -14.08 2.05
C GLN A 144 -14.34 -13.03 1.22
N GLU A 145 -13.33 -12.37 1.77
CA GLU A 145 -12.50 -11.39 1.04
C GLU A 145 -11.69 -12.08 -0.05
N ARG A 146 -11.12 -13.26 0.25
CA ARG A 146 -10.44 -14.10 -0.74
C ARG A 146 -11.39 -14.58 -1.84
N ALA A 147 -12.61 -14.97 -1.50
CA ALA A 147 -13.63 -15.36 -2.49
C ALA A 147 -14.03 -14.18 -3.39
N THR A 148 -14.23 -12.98 -2.81
CA THR A 148 -14.49 -11.75 -3.56
C THR A 148 -13.36 -11.44 -4.54
N ALA A 149 -12.10 -11.61 -4.12
CA ALA A 149 -10.94 -11.40 -4.98
C ALA A 149 -10.94 -12.34 -6.19
N ILE A 150 -11.22 -13.63 -5.96
CA ILE A 150 -11.31 -14.63 -7.04
C ILE A 150 -12.45 -14.27 -8.01
N GLU A 151 -13.63 -13.92 -7.48
CA GLU A 151 -14.78 -13.52 -8.32
C GLU A 151 -14.47 -12.28 -9.18
N THR A 152 -13.82 -11.28 -8.60
CA THR A 152 -13.38 -10.07 -9.31
C THR A 152 -12.39 -10.41 -10.43
N LEU A 153 -11.41 -11.28 -10.15
CA LEU A 153 -10.43 -11.73 -11.14
C LEU A 153 -11.07 -12.60 -12.22
N ASP A 154 -12.01 -13.48 -11.89
CA ASP A 154 -12.77 -14.25 -12.87
C ASP A 154 -13.56 -13.34 -13.83
N GLN A 155 -14.25 -12.32 -13.30
CA GLN A 155 -14.96 -11.31 -14.10
C GLN A 155 -14.02 -10.48 -14.97
N ALA A 156 -12.81 -10.21 -14.50
CA ALA A 156 -11.76 -9.50 -15.22
C ALA A 156 -11.03 -10.37 -16.26
N GLY A 157 -11.35 -11.66 -16.35
CA GLY A 157 -10.65 -12.62 -17.22
C GLY A 157 -9.20 -12.87 -16.82
N TRP A 158 -8.88 -12.73 -15.53
CA TRP A 158 -7.52 -12.87 -14.96
C TRP A 158 -6.50 -12.00 -15.68
N ASN A 159 -6.86 -10.76 -15.92
CA ASN A 159 -5.99 -9.77 -16.56
C ASN A 159 -6.16 -8.41 -15.91
N CYS A 160 -5.04 -7.76 -15.59
CA CYS A 160 -4.97 -6.36 -15.15
C CYS A 160 -3.62 -5.77 -15.55
N ASP A 161 -3.45 -4.47 -15.39
CA ASP A 161 -2.17 -3.83 -15.65
C ASP A 161 -1.29 -3.86 -14.41
N LEU A 162 -1.87 -3.54 -13.26
CA LEU A 162 -1.13 -3.43 -12.00
C LEU A 162 -1.82 -4.23 -10.89
N VAL A 163 -0.98 -4.72 -9.98
CA VAL A 163 -1.41 -5.30 -8.71
C VAL A 163 -0.80 -4.52 -7.57
N ILE A 164 -1.63 -4.13 -6.61
CA ILE A 164 -1.21 -3.45 -5.38
C ILE A 164 -1.61 -4.32 -4.19
N THR A 165 -0.60 -4.77 -3.45
CA THR A 165 -0.80 -5.54 -2.21
C THR A 165 0.05 -4.95 -1.08
N HIS A 166 -0.17 -5.40 0.16
CA HIS A 166 0.76 -5.06 1.23
C HIS A 166 1.94 -6.03 1.26
N CYS A 167 1.72 -7.33 1.41
CA CYS A 167 2.80 -8.31 1.30
C CYS A 167 2.92 -8.92 -0.12
N ALA A 168 4.02 -9.62 -0.39
CA ALA A 168 4.32 -10.23 -1.68
C ALA A 168 3.87 -11.70 -1.76
N PRO A 169 3.61 -12.24 -2.98
CA PRO A 169 3.49 -13.67 -3.20
C PRO A 169 4.76 -14.42 -2.77
N THR A 170 4.62 -15.67 -2.34
CA THR A 170 5.72 -16.51 -1.80
C THR A 170 6.97 -16.53 -2.68
N SER A 171 6.85 -16.66 -4.01
CA SER A 171 8.01 -16.71 -4.89
C SER A 171 8.72 -15.35 -5.00
N ALA A 172 7.98 -14.26 -4.99
CA ALA A 172 8.54 -12.91 -4.98
C ALA A 172 9.15 -12.58 -3.62
N ALA A 173 8.51 -12.95 -2.52
CA ALA A 173 9.03 -12.79 -1.17
C ALA A 173 10.41 -13.45 -0.98
N LYS A 174 10.67 -14.59 -1.60
CA LYS A 174 12.01 -15.21 -1.60
C LYS A 174 13.10 -14.30 -2.17
N GLY A 175 12.74 -13.37 -3.07
CA GLY A 175 13.67 -12.38 -3.61
C GLY A 175 14.18 -11.39 -2.56
N ILE A 176 13.42 -11.16 -1.50
CA ILE A 176 13.74 -10.21 -0.42
C ILE A 176 15.01 -10.59 0.32
N SER A 177 15.27 -11.88 0.51
CA SER A 177 16.49 -12.39 1.18
C SER A 177 17.78 -11.97 0.50
N LYS A 178 17.73 -11.52 -0.75
CA LYS A 178 18.90 -10.98 -1.47
C LYS A 178 19.23 -9.53 -1.07
N HIS A 179 18.31 -8.86 -0.42
CA HIS A 179 18.38 -7.43 -0.09
C HIS A 179 18.45 -7.18 1.42
N THR A 180 17.86 -8.07 2.23
CA THR A 180 17.72 -7.91 3.67
C THR A 180 17.40 -9.24 4.35
N ASP A 181 17.53 -9.29 5.68
CA ASP A 181 17.08 -10.37 6.58
C ASP A 181 15.60 -10.25 7.00
N ARG A 182 14.86 -9.31 6.44
CA ARG A 182 13.43 -9.06 6.81
C ARG A 182 12.51 -10.28 6.69
N LEU A 183 12.86 -11.28 5.88
CA LEU A 183 12.11 -12.54 5.83
C LEU A 183 12.21 -13.37 7.13
N GLU A 184 13.20 -13.14 7.97
CA GLU A 184 13.27 -13.76 9.30
C GLU A 184 12.23 -13.17 10.24
N ILE A 185 11.88 -11.89 10.04
CA ILE A 185 10.88 -11.14 10.81
C ILE A 185 9.47 -11.38 10.22
N HIS A 186 9.35 -11.35 8.89
CA HIS A 186 8.10 -11.51 8.14
C HIS A 186 8.17 -12.77 7.27
N PRO A 187 8.04 -13.96 7.87
CA PRO A 187 8.15 -15.22 7.13
C PRO A 187 6.97 -15.39 6.18
N MET A 188 7.21 -16.15 5.12
CA MET A 188 6.13 -16.61 4.24
C MET A 188 5.12 -17.44 5.05
N ASP A 189 3.85 -17.29 4.73
CA ASP A 189 2.72 -17.89 5.43
C ASP A 189 1.63 -18.35 4.45
N GLU A 190 0.50 -18.79 4.98
CA GLU A 190 -0.66 -19.22 4.18
C GLU A 190 -1.21 -18.09 3.29
N TYR A 191 -1.10 -16.83 3.72
CA TYR A 191 -1.60 -15.72 2.90
C TYR A 191 -0.66 -15.41 1.73
N THR A 192 0.66 -15.41 1.95
CA THR A 192 1.63 -15.27 0.86
C THR A 192 1.54 -16.43 -0.14
N ASP A 193 1.25 -17.67 0.35
CA ASP A 193 1.00 -18.83 -0.50
C ASP A 193 -0.31 -18.68 -1.31
N TRP A 194 -1.35 -18.11 -0.71
CA TRP A 194 -2.58 -17.81 -1.43
C TRP A 194 -2.35 -16.74 -2.51
N LEU A 195 -1.61 -15.66 -2.21
CA LEU A 195 -1.20 -14.66 -3.21
C LEU A 195 -0.39 -15.31 -4.35
N GLN A 196 0.41 -16.34 -4.05
CA GLN A 196 1.11 -17.11 -5.07
C GLN A 196 0.14 -17.77 -6.05
N THR A 197 -0.99 -18.31 -5.59
CA THR A 197 -2.00 -18.88 -6.48
C THR A 197 -2.62 -17.85 -7.42
N ILE A 198 -2.75 -16.59 -6.96
CA ILE A 198 -3.17 -15.47 -7.81
C ILE A 198 -2.08 -15.16 -8.85
N GLN A 199 -0.82 -15.00 -8.40
CA GLN A 199 0.29 -14.67 -9.28
C GLN A 199 0.49 -15.71 -10.40
N ASP A 200 0.34 -16.98 -10.09
CA ASP A 200 0.53 -18.10 -11.04
C ASP A 200 -0.50 -18.09 -12.18
N ARG A 201 -1.64 -17.46 -11.98
CA ARG A 201 -2.75 -17.44 -12.96
C ARG A 201 -2.97 -16.06 -13.60
N LEU A 202 -2.65 -14.98 -12.88
CA LEU A 202 -2.94 -13.62 -13.29
C LEU A 202 -1.96 -13.15 -14.38
N THR A 203 -2.48 -12.56 -15.45
CA THR A 203 -1.68 -11.79 -16.40
C THR A 203 -1.64 -10.33 -15.94
N TYR A 204 -0.46 -9.79 -15.69
CA TYR A 204 -0.27 -8.41 -15.20
C TYR A 204 1.06 -7.84 -15.69
N THR A 205 1.14 -6.52 -15.75
CA THR A 205 2.38 -5.82 -16.14
C THR A 205 3.32 -5.68 -14.95
N HIS A 206 2.82 -5.22 -13.80
CA HIS A 206 3.65 -5.03 -12.62
C HIS A 206 2.89 -5.21 -11.31
N TRP A 207 3.61 -5.69 -10.28
CA TRP A 207 3.10 -5.90 -8.92
C TRP A 207 3.91 -5.04 -7.94
N PHE A 208 3.23 -4.18 -7.18
CA PHE A 208 3.84 -3.41 -6.10
C PHE A 208 3.39 -3.91 -4.74
N CYS A 209 4.30 -3.94 -3.78
CA CYS A 209 4.01 -4.26 -2.38
C CYS A 209 4.84 -3.39 -1.42
N GLY A 210 4.46 -3.40 -0.14
CA GLY A 210 5.15 -2.78 0.98
C GLY A 210 5.72 -3.80 1.96
N HIS A 211 5.41 -3.64 3.26
CA HIS A 211 5.62 -4.60 4.35
C HIS A 211 7.08 -4.88 4.75
N TYR A 212 7.96 -5.01 3.80
CA TYR A 212 9.34 -5.47 4.04
C TYR A 212 10.32 -4.33 4.31
N HIS A 213 9.87 -3.09 4.28
CA HIS A 213 10.66 -1.87 4.49
C HIS A 213 11.93 -1.81 3.64
N ILE A 214 11.82 -2.20 2.37
CA ILE A 214 12.89 -2.12 1.38
C ILE A 214 12.40 -1.48 0.08
N ASP A 215 13.30 -0.90 -0.67
CA ASP A 215 13.08 -0.40 -2.03
C ASP A 215 13.86 -1.25 -3.01
N ALA A 216 13.26 -2.33 -3.51
CA ALA A 216 13.93 -3.27 -4.38
C ALA A 216 12.98 -3.95 -5.37
N GLN A 217 13.48 -4.21 -6.57
CA GLN A 217 12.85 -5.17 -7.48
C GLN A 217 13.17 -6.57 -6.96
N ILE A 218 12.17 -7.25 -6.39
CA ILE A 218 12.32 -8.56 -5.73
C ILE A 218 12.07 -9.73 -6.67
N GLN A 219 11.40 -9.47 -7.80
CA GLN A 219 11.18 -10.39 -8.91
C GLN A 219 11.10 -9.57 -10.21
N GLU A 220 11.15 -10.18 -11.40
CA GLU A 220 11.18 -9.51 -12.70
C GLU A 220 10.11 -8.41 -12.85
N ASN A 221 8.88 -8.69 -12.40
CA ASN A 221 7.74 -7.77 -12.46
C ASN A 221 7.13 -7.50 -11.09
N THR A 222 7.90 -7.59 -10.01
CA THR A 222 7.46 -7.30 -8.64
C THR A 222 8.47 -6.43 -7.92
N THR A 223 7.98 -5.32 -7.36
CA THR A 223 8.79 -4.35 -6.63
C THR A 223 8.21 -4.14 -5.23
N ALA A 224 9.06 -4.30 -4.22
CA ALA A 224 8.79 -3.84 -2.86
C ALA A 224 9.21 -2.37 -2.74
N LEU A 225 8.35 -1.57 -2.14
CA LEU A 225 8.56 -0.14 -1.91
C LEU A 225 8.47 0.17 -0.42
N TYR A 226 9.27 1.15 0.00
CA TYR A 226 9.22 1.71 1.34
C TYR A 226 9.40 3.24 1.31
N ASN A 227 10.64 3.73 1.13
CA ASN A 227 10.96 5.16 1.14
C ASN A 227 10.82 5.81 -0.24
N ARG A 228 10.93 5.05 -1.29
CA ARG A 228 10.88 5.56 -2.66
C ARG A 228 9.47 5.62 -3.20
N ILE A 229 9.29 6.50 -4.17
CA ILE A 229 8.05 6.66 -4.92
C ILE A 229 8.29 6.19 -6.35
N ALA A 230 7.46 5.28 -6.83
CA ALA A 230 7.40 4.88 -8.23
C ALA A 230 6.37 5.75 -8.96
N MET A 231 6.77 6.47 -9.99
CA MET A 231 5.88 7.17 -10.90
C MET A 231 5.58 6.27 -12.09
N LEU A 232 4.32 5.94 -12.33
CA LEU A 232 3.94 5.14 -13.48
C LEU A 232 4.17 5.93 -14.78
N LYS A 233 4.59 5.23 -15.82
CA LYS A 233 4.64 5.76 -17.18
C LYS A 233 3.24 5.69 -17.78
N GLU A 234 2.95 6.53 -18.74
CA GLU A 234 1.67 6.43 -19.46
C GLU A 234 1.48 5.02 -20.04
N PRO A 235 0.26 4.46 -19.99
CA PRO A 235 -0.01 3.16 -20.59
C PRO A 235 0.36 3.19 -22.07
N GLU A 236 1.16 2.23 -22.54
CA GLU A 236 1.47 2.12 -23.96
C GLU A 236 0.17 1.93 -24.75
N SER A 237 -0.07 2.78 -25.73
CA SER A 237 -1.21 2.57 -26.64
C SER A 237 -1.01 1.25 -27.37
N ALA A 238 -2.10 0.52 -27.66
CA ALA A 238 -2.08 -0.78 -28.33
C ALA A 238 -1.33 -0.78 -29.70
N ASN A 239 -1.01 0.42 -30.22
CA ASN A 239 -0.22 0.61 -31.45
C ASN A 239 1.30 0.68 -31.20
N ASP A 240 1.74 0.98 -30.00
CA ASP A 240 3.18 1.17 -29.66
C ASP A 240 3.84 -0.10 -29.13
N ALA A 241 3.03 -1.12 -28.75
CA ALA A 241 3.48 -2.39 -28.16
C ALA A 241 4.36 -3.27 -29.09
N LYS A 242 4.60 -2.87 -30.33
CA LYS A 242 5.39 -3.64 -31.32
C LYS A 242 6.89 -3.35 -31.31
N GLY A 243 7.38 -2.47 -30.42
CA GLY A 243 8.79 -2.04 -30.41
C GLY A 243 9.37 -1.78 -29.02
N SER A 244 8.62 -1.97 -27.93
CA SER A 244 9.16 -1.77 -26.59
C SER A 244 10.14 -2.91 -26.24
N ASP A 245 11.33 -2.49 -25.81
CA ASP A 245 12.31 -3.40 -25.23
C ASP A 245 11.72 -3.93 -23.91
N ALA A 246 11.51 -5.24 -23.82
CA ALA A 246 10.94 -5.93 -22.64
C ALA A 246 11.74 -5.69 -21.33
N SER A 247 12.88 -4.98 -21.43
CA SER A 247 13.74 -4.62 -20.29
C SER A 247 13.31 -3.32 -19.59
N THR A 248 12.35 -2.57 -20.12
CA THR A 248 11.97 -1.25 -19.58
C THR A 248 10.84 -1.40 -18.57
N LEU A 249 11.11 -1.12 -17.29
CA LEU A 249 10.08 -1.10 -16.24
C LEU A 249 8.94 -0.13 -16.57
N PRO A 250 7.68 -0.46 -16.24
CA PRO A 250 6.50 0.36 -16.53
C PRO A 250 6.42 1.60 -15.63
N TYR A 251 7.45 1.86 -14.83
CA TYR A 251 7.52 2.98 -13.90
C TYR A 251 8.95 3.54 -13.85
N GLN A 252 9.07 4.72 -13.27
CA GLN A 252 10.33 5.36 -12.91
C GLN A 252 10.37 5.54 -11.39
N LEU A 253 11.43 5.06 -10.73
CA LEU A 253 11.68 5.39 -9.33
C LEU A 253 12.16 6.83 -9.24
N LEU A 254 11.45 7.64 -8.50
CA LEU A 254 11.88 9.00 -8.17
C LEU A 254 13.10 8.93 -7.24
N ALA A 255 13.93 9.96 -7.28
CA ALA A 255 15.09 10.05 -6.38
C ALA A 255 14.60 9.99 -4.93
N GLU A 256 15.37 9.29 -4.08
CA GLU A 256 15.15 9.35 -2.64
C GLU A 256 15.28 10.81 -2.20
N ALA A 257 14.30 11.33 -1.47
CA ALA A 257 14.43 12.65 -0.89
C ALA A 257 15.67 12.68 -0.01
N ALA A 258 16.47 13.73 -0.12
CA ALA A 258 17.56 13.94 0.81
C ALA A 258 16.95 13.88 2.22
N LYS A 259 17.44 12.97 3.06
CA LYS A 259 17.01 12.89 4.46
C LYS A 259 17.25 14.25 5.08
N GLU A 260 16.22 15.09 5.15
CA GLU A 260 16.30 16.26 5.99
C GLU A 260 16.60 15.77 7.41
N PRO A 261 17.52 16.45 8.14
CA PRO A 261 17.71 16.14 9.55
C PRO A 261 16.33 16.19 10.19
N LYS A 262 15.98 15.13 10.92
CA LYS A 262 14.73 15.05 11.67
C LYS A 262 14.55 16.38 12.37
N HIS A 263 13.80 17.31 11.81
CA HIS A 263 13.25 18.40 12.58
C HIS A 263 12.43 17.71 13.65
N GLU A 264 12.87 17.88 14.89
CA GLU A 264 12.08 17.53 16.04
C GLU A 264 10.68 18.09 15.82
N ILE A 265 9.75 17.24 15.35
CA ILE A 265 8.34 17.46 15.55
C ILE A 265 8.14 17.11 17.03
N THR A 266 8.74 17.96 17.88
CA THR A 266 8.45 18.02 19.28
C THR A 266 6.98 18.41 19.37
N ASP A 267 6.24 17.60 20.09
CA ASP A 267 4.97 17.83 20.78
C ASP A 267 3.69 17.13 20.30
N TYR A 268 3.73 16.17 19.33
CA TYR A 268 2.49 15.39 19.07
C TYR A 268 2.67 13.86 19.08
N ALA A 269 3.89 13.38 19.36
CA ALA A 269 4.20 11.94 19.39
C ALA A 269 4.11 11.31 20.80
N THR A 270 3.71 12.04 21.82
CA THR A 270 3.75 11.57 23.22
C THR A 270 2.57 10.71 23.64
N ASP A 271 1.53 10.55 22.81
CA ASP A 271 0.35 9.80 23.22
C ASP A 271 0.35 8.31 22.82
N LEU A 272 1.32 7.86 22.03
CA LEU A 272 1.42 6.44 21.66
C LEU A 272 2.55 5.69 22.42
N ASP A 273 3.57 6.39 22.91
CA ASP A 273 4.70 5.78 23.62
C ASP A 273 4.54 5.75 25.17
N ASP A 274 3.55 6.46 25.74
CA ASP A 274 3.35 6.51 27.20
C ASP A 274 2.53 5.36 27.79
N GLN A 275 2.16 4.34 26.99
CA GLN A 275 1.56 3.12 27.54
C GLN A 275 2.55 1.98 27.79
N ASP A 276 3.80 2.09 27.31
CA ASP A 276 4.84 1.07 27.54
C ASP A 276 5.75 1.33 28.75
N SER A 277 5.43 2.33 29.60
CA SER A 277 6.23 2.60 30.79
C SER A 277 5.42 2.72 32.08
N LEU A 278 4.59 1.71 32.38
CA LEU A 278 4.11 1.48 33.76
C LEU A 278 3.98 -0.01 34.04
N GLU A 279 5.06 -0.53 34.65
CA GLU A 279 5.22 -1.80 35.39
C GLU A 279 5.10 -3.11 34.64
#